data_a2efa01fa31c1a129bdfacce38136391
#
_entry.id   a2efa01fa31c1a129bdfacce38136391
#
_cell.length_a   1.000
_cell.length_b   1.000
_cell.length_c   1.000
_cell.angle_alpha   90.00
_cell.angle_beta   90.00
_cell.angle_gamma   90.00
#
_symmetry.space_group_name_H-M   'P 1'
#
loop_
_entity.id
_entity.type
_entity.pdbx_description
1 polymer ?
#
loop_
_entity_poly.entity_id
_entity_poly.type
_entity_poly.pdbx_seq_one_letter_code
_entity_poly.pdbx_strand_id
1 'polypeptide(L)'
;MICYKCGQDAGWNDKCPVCGADLSLFKRAIRISNSYYNDGLQKAQVRNLSGAIISLRQSLKFYKYNIQARNLLGLIYYEMGEMVDALSEWVISANYQPDDNLAKKYIDQIHNNRNQLETINQTIKKYNQALTYCKQDSKDLAVIQLRKVLSLNPKLVKGHQLLALLYLEEGHLDKAKKALRDAGKIDTDNTTTLRYLKEVNRRLKEKGTERKKKNDDLISYQSGNETIIMPKRFRESSMWANILLSLIHI
;
A
#
# COMPACT_ATOMS: atom_id res chain seq x y z
N MET A 1 -6.65 -19.57 -31.90
CA MET A 1 -5.83 -18.32 -31.93
C MET A 1 -6.18 -17.54 -33.18
N ILE A 2 -6.58 -16.28 -33.01
CA ILE A 2 -6.96 -15.43 -34.17
C ILE A 2 -5.71 -14.96 -34.91
N CYS A 3 -5.68 -15.11 -36.21
CA CYS A 3 -4.59 -14.64 -37.05
C CYS A 3 -4.56 -13.09 -37.09
N TYR A 4 -3.41 -12.49 -36.81
CA TYR A 4 -3.24 -11.03 -36.80
C TYR A 4 -3.41 -10.37 -38.15
N LYS A 5 -3.26 -11.14 -39.25
CA LYS A 5 -3.31 -10.63 -40.65
C LYS A 5 -4.71 -10.72 -41.26
N CYS A 6 -5.41 -11.84 -41.10
CA CYS A 6 -6.71 -12.06 -41.74
C CYS A 6 -7.91 -12.15 -40.78
N GLY A 7 -7.67 -12.15 -39.46
CA GLY A 7 -8.73 -12.22 -38.45
C GLY A 7 -9.40 -13.59 -38.32
N GLN A 8 -9.00 -14.60 -39.10
CA GLN A 8 -9.59 -15.94 -39.02
C GLN A 8 -8.92 -16.79 -37.92
N ASP A 9 -9.64 -17.80 -37.41
CA ASP A 9 -9.03 -18.72 -36.48
C ASP A 9 -7.97 -19.60 -37.16
N ALA A 10 -6.75 -19.45 -36.72
CA ALA A 10 -5.59 -20.18 -37.23
C ALA A 10 -5.25 -21.44 -36.40
N GLY A 11 -6.07 -21.76 -35.39
CA GLY A 11 -5.70 -22.79 -34.43
C GLY A 11 -4.37 -22.45 -33.74
N TRP A 12 -3.55 -23.47 -33.46
CA TRP A 12 -2.21 -23.30 -32.86
C TRP A 12 -1.09 -23.68 -33.86
N ASN A 13 -1.27 -23.30 -35.16
CA ASN A 13 -0.33 -23.60 -36.24
C ASN A 13 0.75 -22.51 -36.36
N ASP A 14 1.92 -22.86 -36.93
CA ASP A 14 2.99 -21.89 -37.19
C ASP A 14 2.70 -20.98 -38.40
N LYS A 15 1.87 -21.46 -39.31
CA LYS A 15 1.36 -20.66 -40.44
C LYS A 15 -0.16 -20.67 -40.41
N CYS A 16 -0.75 -19.53 -40.72
CA CYS A 16 -2.19 -19.41 -40.88
C CYS A 16 -2.70 -20.30 -42.01
N PRO A 17 -3.67 -21.22 -41.77
CA PRO A 17 -4.17 -22.09 -42.84
C PRO A 17 -4.95 -21.33 -43.92
N VAL A 18 -5.44 -20.13 -43.60
CA VAL A 18 -6.25 -19.32 -44.54
C VAL A 18 -5.40 -18.38 -45.38
N CYS A 19 -4.47 -17.63 -44.78
CA CYS A 19 -3.69 -16.60 -45.48
C CYS A 19 -2.18 -16.85 -45.55
N GLY A 20 -1.68 -17.98 -45.03
CA GLY A 20 -0.27 -18.36 -45.03
C GLY A 20 0.66 -17.52 -44.17
N ALA A 21 0.14 -16.54 -43.40
CA ALA A 21 0.96 -15.70 -42.54
C ALA A 21 1.75 -16.51 -41.51
N ASP A 22 3.02 -16.17 -41.28
CA ASP A 22 3.84 -16.75 -40.23
C ASP A 22 3.35 -16.26 -38.83
N LEU A 23 3.00 -17.19 -37.96
CA LEU A 23 2.48 -16.95 -36.63
C LEU A 23 3.48 -17.30 -35.51
N SER A 24 4.69 -17.71 -35.87
CA SER A 24 5.68 -18.21 -34.92
C SER A 24 6.04 -17.16 -33.83
N LEU A 25 6.33 -15.93 -34.24
CA LEU A 25 6.58 -14.81 -33.31
C LEU A 25 5.36 -14.46 -32.47
N PHE A 26 4.17 -14.47 -33.08
CA PHE A 26 2.92 -14.18 -32.38
C PHE A 26 2.61 -15.24 -31.32
N LYS A 27 2.79 -16.53 -31.64
CA LYS A 27 2.69 -17.64 -30.68
C LYS A 27 3.69 -17.49 -29.54
N ARG A 28 4.94 -17.08 -29.85
CA ARG A 28 5.97 -16.84 -28.83
C ARG A 28 5.54 -15.71 -27.88
N ALA A 29 4.99 -14.62 -28.41
CA ALA A 29 4.48 -13.52 -27.59
C ALA A 29 3.35 -13.97 -26.65
N ILE A 30 2.40 -14.78 -27.13
CA ILE A 30 1.33 -15.36 -26.29
C ILE A 30 1.90 -16.25 -25.19
N ARG A 31 2.89 -17.12 -25.50
CA ARG A 31 3.52 -17.98 -24.48
C ARG A 31 4.22 -17.15 -23.40
N ILE A 32 4.94 -16.09 -23.77
CA ILE A 32 5.60 -15.18 -22.82
C ILE A 32 4.53 -14.47 -21.97
N SER A 33 3.45 -14.00 -22.59
CA SER A 33 2.32 -13.39 -21.88
C SER A 33 1.74 -14.34 -20.84
N ASN A 34 1.50 -15.59 -21.20
CA ASN A 34 0.97 -16.61 -20.29
C ASN A 34 1.95 -16.93 -19.15
N SER A 35 3.25 -16.94 -19.42
CA SER A 35 4.27 -17.12 -18.37
C SER A 35 4.21 -16.00 -17.34
N TYR A 36 4.12 -14.73 -17.77
CA TYR A 36 3.95 -13.58 -16.87
C TYR A 36 2.60 -13.59 -16.15
N TYR A 37 1.53 -14.07 -16.78
CA TYR A 37 0.24 -14.27 -16.11
C TYR A 37 0.37 -15.28 -14.96
N ASN A 38 1.00 -16.43 -15.19
CA ASN A 38 1.20 -17.45 -14.16
C ASN A 38 2.06 -16.93 -13.00
N ASP A 39 3.14 -16.18 -13.30
CA ASP A 39 3.96 -15.52 -12.28
C ASP A 39 3.13 -14.52 -11.46
N GLY A 40 2.30 -13.71 -12.12
CA GLY A 40 1.37 -12.80 -11.45
C GLY A 40 0.36 -13.51 -10.56
N LEU A 41 -0.19 -14.65 -11.03
CA LEU A 41 -1.13 -15.46 -10.25
C LEU A 41 -0.46 -16.03 -8.99
N GLN A 42 0.75 -16.57 -9.10
CA GLN A 42 1.51 -17.09 -7.95
C GLN A 42 1.77 -15.98 -6.91
N LYS A 43 2.19 -14.79 -7.36
CA LYS A 43 2.41 -13.63 -6.48
C LYS A 43 1.11 -13.19 -5.78
N ALA A 44 -0.01 -13.19 -6.49
CA ALA A 44 -1.31 -12.83 -5.92
C ALA A 44 -1.74 -13.82 -4.80
N GLN A 45 -1.48 -15.12 -4.98
CA GLN A 45 -1.79 -16.16 -4.00
C GLN A 45 -1.07 -15.95 -2.65
N VAL A 46 0.15 -15.41 -2.67
CA VAL A 46 0.93 -15.10 -1.46
C VAL A 46 0.75 -13.64 -1.02
N ARG A 47 -0.26 -12.94 -1.55
CA ARG A 47 -0.58 -11.52 -1.27
C ARG A 47 0.54 -10.52 -1.61
N ASN A 48 1.47 -10.90 -2.48
CA ASN A 48 2.39 -9.95 -3.11
C ASN A 48 1.67 -9.26 -4.27
N LEU A 49 0.71 -8.37 -3.94
CA LEU A 49 -0.22 -7.80 -4.91
C LEU A 49 0.49 -6.81 -5.85
N SER A 50 1.37 -5.98 -5.33
CA SER A 50 2.18 -5.05 -6.16
C SER A 50 3.11 -5.79 -7.12
N GLY A 51 3.74 -6.89 -6.68
CA GLY A 51 4.53 -7.76 -7.55
C GLY A 51 3.68 -8.43 -8.63
N ALA A 52 2.48 -8.87 -8.29
CA ALA A 52 1.54 -9.45 -9.23
C ALA A 52 1.11 -8.43 -10.31
N ILE A 53 0.82 -7.18 -9.93
CA ILE A 53 0.50 -6.08 -10.88
C ILE A 53 1.63 -5.91 -11.89
N ILE A 54 2.89 -5.91 -11.46
CA ILE A 54 4.06 -5.78 -12.35
C ILE A 54 4.06 -6.92 -13.37
N SER A 55 3.90 -8.15 -12.94
CA SER A 55 3.91 -9.33 -13.81
C SER A 55 2.74 -9.32 -14.80
N LEU A 56 1.53 -9.01 -14.33
CA LEU A 56 0.34 -8.96 -15.19
C LEU A 56 0.42 -7.83 -16.22
N ARG A 57 0.96 -6.67 -15.85
CA ARG A 57 1.22 -5.59 -16.81
C ARG A 57 2.26 -6.00 -17.87
N GLN A 58 3.28 -6.78 -17.49
CA GLN A 58 4.20 -7.35 -18.49
C GLN A 58 3.49 -8.37 -19.39
N SER A 59 2.64 -9.25 -18.83
CA SER A 59 1.80 -10.14 -19.63
C SER A 59 1.04 -9.37 -20.72
N LEU A 60 0.36 -8.28 -20.33
CA LEU A 60 -0.44 -7.46 -21.25
C LEU A 60 0.39 -6.67 -22.26
N LYS A 61 1.66 -6.36 -21.98
CA LYS A 61 2.59 -5.77 -22.98
C LYS A 61 2.93 -6.74 -24.10
N PHE A 62 3.10 -8.03 -23.78
CA PHE A 62 3.36 -9.05 -24.79
C PHE A 62 2.11 -9.44 -25.56
N TYR A 63 0.96 -9.52 -24.89
CA TYR A 63 -0.31 -9.86 -25.52
C TYR A 63 -1.48 -9.12 -24.86
N LYS A 64 -1.86 -7.97 -25.43
CA LYS A 64 -2.91 -7.09 -24.87
C LYS A 64 -4.30 -7.73 -24.76
N TYR A 65 -4.55 -8.81 -25.51
CA TYR A 65 -5.80 -9.58 -25.51
C TYR A 65 -5.77 -10.77 -24.51
N ASN A 66 -4.84 -10.80 -23.59
CA ASN A 66 -4.84 -11.80 -22.52
C ASN A 66 -5.94 -11.45 -21.51
N ILE A 67 -7.14 -11.98 -21.75
CA ILE A 67 -8.32 -11.72 -20.94
C ILE A 67 -8.13 -12.16 -19.48
N GLN A 68 -7.49 -13.32 -19.27
CA GLN A 68 -7.23 -13.85 -17.92
C GLN A 68 -6.31 -12.93 -17.14
N ALA A 69 -5.23 -12.44 -17.76
CA ALA A 69 -4.31 -11.50 -17.12
C ALA A 69 -5.01 -10.18 -16.76
N ARG A 70 -5.89 -9.69 -17.64
CA ARG A 70 -6.62 -8.45 -17.43
C ARG A 70 -7.67 -8.61 -16.31
N ASN A 71 -8.41 -9.70 -16.31
CA ASN A 71 -9.39 -10.00 -15.27
C ASN A 71 -8.73 -10.14 -13.89
N LEU A 72 -7.59 -10.83 -13.83
CA LEU A 72 -6.83 -10.98 -12.59
C LEU A 72 -6.26 -9.63 -12.12
N LEU A 73 -5.77 -8.80 -13.04
CA LEU A 73 -5.27 -7.46 -12.72
C LEU A 73 -6.37 -6.59 -12.09
N GLY A 74 -7.58 -6.64 -12.64
CA GLY A 74 -8.75 -5.97 -12.05
C GLY A 74 -9.09 -6.48 -10.65
N LEU A 75 -9.05 -7.82 -10.42
CA LEU A 75 -9.26 -8.39 -9.09
C LEU A 75 -8.21 -7.93 -8.08
N ILE A 76 -6.95 -7.83 -8.49
CA ILE A 76 -5.87 -7.36 -7.62
C ILE A 76 -6.09 -5.90 -7.23
N TYR A 77 -6.46 -5.03 -8.17
CA TYR A 77 -6.81 -3.66 -7.86
C TYR A 77 -8.00 -3.56 -6.91
N TYR A 78 -9.02 -4.40 -7.11
CA TYR A 78 -10.17 -4.51 -6.20
C TYR A 78 -9.72 -4.90 -4.78
N GLU A 79 -8.85 -5.90 -4.63
CA GLU A 79 -8.31 -6.33 -3.35
C GLU A 79 -7.42 -5.27 -2.67
N MET A 80 -6.81 -4.37 -3.43
CA MET A 80 -6.04 -3.22 -2.93
C MET A 80 -6.91 -1.99 -2.67
N GLY A 81 -8.23 -2.08 -2.88
CA GLY A 81 -9.17 -0.97 -2.72
C GLY A 81 -9.14 0.06 -3.85
N GLU A 82 -8.46 -0.22 -4.95
CA GLU A 82 -8.29 0.66 -6.11
C GLU A 82 -9.41 0.42 -7.14
N MET A 83 -10.65 0.81 -6.78
CA MET A 83 -11.86 0.46 -7.53
C MET A 83 -11.89 1.02 -8.95
N VAL A 84 -11.35 2.22 -9.18
CA VAL A 84 -11.31 2.85 -10.51
C VAL A 84 -10.42 2.03 -11.45
N ASP A 85 -9.24 1.64 -10.96
CA ASP A 85 -8.31 0.82 -11.73
C ASP A 85 -8.90 -0.58 -12.00
N ALA A 86 -9.58 -1.16 -11.00
CA ALA A 86 -10.27 -2.45 -11.15
C ALA A 86 -11.34 -2.41 -12.24
N LEU A 87 -12.25 -1.44 -12.17
CA LEU A 87 -13.32 -1.26 -13.16
C LEU A 87 -12.75 -0.97 -14.54
N SER A 88 -11.69 -0.17 -14.65
CA SER A 88 -11.03 0.13 -15.93
C SER A 88 -10.54 -1.14 -16.61
N GLU A 89 -9.84 -2.02 -15.88
CA GLU A 89 -9.34 -3.28 -16.44
C GLU A 89 -10.47 -4.23 -16.84
N TRP A 90 -11.54 -4.32 -16.03
CA TRP A 90 -12.68 -5.18 -16.36
C TRP A 90 -13.49 -4.66 -17.55
N VAL A 91 -13.70 -3.35 -17.68
CA VAL A 91 -14.37 -2.75 -18.85
C VAL A 91 -13.58 -3.02 -20.13
N ILE A 92 -12.25 -2.85 -20.10
CA ILE A 92 -11.40 -3.16 -21.25
C ILE A 92 -11.47 -4.66 -21.55
N SER A 93 -11.47 -5.53 -20.54
CA SER A 93 -11.61 -6.97 -20.71
C SER A 93 -12.93 -7.35 -21.38
N ALA A 94 -14.04 -6.79 -20.89
CA ALA A 94 -15.38 -7.03 -21.44
C ALA A 94 -15.51 -6.54 -22.90
N ASN A 95 -14.83 -5.45 -23.27
CA ASN A 95 -14.80 -4.96 -24.64
C ASN A 95 -14.02 -5.89 -25.58
N TYR A 96 -12.95 -6.54 -25.08
CA TYR A 96 -12.19 -7.49 -25.91
C TYR A 96 -12.87 -8.85 -26.05
N GLN A 97 -13.58 -9.28 -25.02
CA GLN A 97 -14.37 -10.52 -25.02
C GLN A 97 -15.73 -10.24 -24.33
N PRO A 98 -16.76 -9.90 -25.11
CA PRO A 98 -18.10 -9.60 -24.56
C PRO A 98 -18.81 -10.81 -23.96
N ASP A 99 -18.56 -12.00 -24.54
CA ASP A 99 -19.23 -13.23 -24.15
C ASP A 99 -18.32 -14.10 -23.28
N ASP A 100 -18.93 -14.83 -22.34
CA ASP A 100 -18.27 -15.75 -21.40
C ASP A 100 -17.06 -15.13 -20.68
N ASN A 101 -17.22 -13.90 -20.22
CA ASN A 101 -16.17 -13.15 -19.54
C ASN A 101 -16.53 -12.84 -18.09
N LEU A 102 -15.68 -13.25 -17.13
CA LEU A 102 -15.86 -12.99 -15.71
C LEU A 102 -15.89 -11.49 -15.36
N ALA A 103 -15.21 -10.65 -16.15
CA ALA A 103 -15.20 -9.21 -15.95
C ALA A 103 -16.61 -8.62 -15.95
N LYS A 104 -17.48 -9.10 -16.84
CA LYS A 104 -18.88 -8.65 -16.90
C LYS A 104 -19.62 -8.94 -15.60
N LYS A 105 -19.43 -10.13 -15.02
CA LYS A 105 -20.04 -10.48 -13.73
C LYS A 105 -19.56 -9.56 -12.60
N TYR A 106 -18.27 -9.21 -12.57
CA TYR A 106 -17.73 -8.29 -11.55
C TYR A 106 -18.27 -6.87 -11.72
N ILE A 107 -18.37 -6.37 -12.95
CA ILE A 107 -18.97 -5.07 -13.26
C ILE A 107 -20.43 -5.04 -12.82
N ASP A 108 -21.21 -6.06 -13.20
CA ASP A 108 -22.63 -6.15 -12.87
C ASP A 108 -22.87 -6.24 -11.35
N GLN A 109 -22.03 -6.98 -10.61
CA GLN A 109 -22.11 -7.05 -9.15
C GLN A 109 -21.94 -5.68 -8.50
N ILE A 110 -20.99 -4.88 -8.99
CA ILE A 110 -20.75 -3.53 -8.46
C ILE A 110 -21.88 -2.59 -8.90
N HIS A 111 -22.27 -2.63 -10.17
CA HIS A 111 -23.28 -1.75 -10.74
C HIS A 111 -24.67 -1.95 -10.11
N ASN A 112 -25.05 -3.20 -9.83
CA ASN A 112 -26.33 -3.53 -9.23
C ASN A 112 -26.39 -3.27 -7.72
N ASN A 113 -25.23 -2.97 -7.08
CA ASN A 113 -25.16 -2.63 -5.66
C ASN A 113 -25.05 -1.13 -5.45
N ARG A 114 -26.19 -0.45 -5.35
CA ARG A 114 -26.26 1.00 -5.16
C ARG A 114 -25.46 1.50 -3.96
N ASN A 115 -25.51 0.77 -2.83
CA ASN A 115 -24.76 1.15 -1.64
C ASN A 115 -23.25 1.06 -1.85
N GLN A 116 -22.79 0.07 -2.61
CA GLN A 116 -21.38 -0.09 -2.94
C GLN A 116 -20.91 1.03 -3.88
N LEU A 117 -21.70 1.39 -4.89
CA LEU A 117 -21.39 2.52 -5.77
C LEU A 117 -21.26 3.84 -5.00
N GLU A 118 -22.22 4.11 -4.10
CA GLU A 118 -22.19 5.31 -3.26
C GLU A 118 -20.94 5.32 -2.38
N THR A 119 -20.58 4.19 -1.75
CA THR A 119 -19.37 4.04 -0.94
C THR A 119 -18.11 4.30 -1.75
N ILE A 120 -18.03 3.78 -2.98
CA ILE A 120 -16.91 4.02 -3.89
C ILE A 120 -16.79 5.52 -4.20
N ASN A 121 -17.89 6.17 -4.59
CA ASN A 121 -17.91 7.60 -4.92
C ASN A 121 -17.50 8.46 -3.73
N GLN A 122 -18.01 8.16 -2.55
CA GLN A 122 -17.63 8.86 -1.31
C GLN A 122 -16.15 8.64 -0.97
N THR A 123 -15.62 7.43 -1.15
CA THR A 123 -14.21 7.11 -0.94
C THR A 123 -13.32 7.96 -1.85
N ILE A 124 -13.62 7.98 -3.15
CA ILE A 124 -12.86 8.76 -4.14
C ILE A 124 -12.90 10.25 -3.81
N LYS A 125 -14.10 10.80 -3.54
CA LYS A 125 -14.28 12.21 -3.19
C LYS A 125 -13.46 12.60 -1.96
N LYS A 126 -13.54 11.82 -0.89
CA LYS A 126 -12.81 12.08 0.37
C LYS A 126 -11.30 11.89 0.20
N TYR A 127 -10.85 10.91 -0.57
CA TYR A 127 -9.44 10.72 -0.86
C TYR A 127 -8.85 11.91 -1.64
N ASN A 128 -9.57 12.40 -2.66
CA ASN A 128 -9.16 13.58 -3.41
C ASN A 128 -9.15 14.85 -2.53
N GLN A 129 -10.11 15.00 -1.62
CA GLN A 129 -10.10 16.08 -0.63
C GLN A 129 -8.87 15.98 0.29
N ALA A 130 -8.52 14.78 0.75
CA ALA A 130 -7.32 14.59 1.56
C ALA A 130 -6.04 15.00 0.81
N LEU A 131 -5.92 14.63 -0.47
CA LEU A 131 -4.80 15.06 -1.32
C LEU A 131 -4.75 16.59 -1.48
N THR A 132 -5.91 17.25 -1.61
CA THR A 132 -5.99 18.72 -1.68
C THR A 132 -5.51 19.34 -0.38
N TYR A 133 -5.93 18.83 0.78
CA TYR A 133 -5.46 19.30 2.08
C TYR A 133 -3.96 19.09 2.28
N CYS A 134 -3.41 17.96 1.80
CA CYS A 134 -1.95 17.76 1.81
C CYS A 134 -1.22 18.85 0.98
N LYS A 135 -1.75 19.22 -0.19
CA LYS A 135 -1.17 20.29 -1.03
C LYS A 135 -1.26 21.67 -0.37
N GLN A 136 -2.25 21.89 0.48
CA GLN A 136 -2.47 23.14 1.23
C GLN A 136 -1.77 23.14 2.60
N ASP A 137 -0.93 22.14 2.90
CA ASP A 137 -0.27 21.92 4.20
C ASP A 137 -1.24 21.80 5.39
N SER A 138 -2.51 21.54 5.12
CA SER A 138 -3.55 21.35 6.14
C SER A 138 -3.60 19.88 6.60
N LYS A 139 -2.53 19.44 7.30
CA LYS A 139 -2.27 18.03 7.65
C LYS A 139 -3.37 17.42 8.51
N ASP A 140 -3.85 18.13 9.52
CA ASP A 140 -4.93 17.66 10.41
C ASP A 140 -6.20 17.33 9.63
N LEU A 141 -6.60 18.21 8.68
CA LEU A 141 -7.77 17.98 7.83
C LEU A 141 -7.54 16.78 6.89
N ALA A 142 -6.34 16.63 6.36
CA ALA A 142 -5.97 15.46 5.54
C ALA A 142 -6.08 14.16 6.35
N VAL A 143 -5.57 14.13 7.58
CA VAL A 143 -5.68 12.97 8.49
C VAL A 143 -7.15 12.63 8.78
N ILE A 144 -7.99 13.63 9.06
CA ILE A 144 -9.42 13.42 9.31
C ILE A 144 -10.10 12.80 8.08
N GLN A 145 -9.84 13.31 6.88
CA GLN A 145 -10.42 12.76 5.65
C GLN A 145 -9.91 11.34 5.37
N LEU A 146 -8.61 11.08 5.53
CA LEU A 146 -8.04 9.74 5.31
C LEU A 146 -8.61 8.70 6.28
N ARG A 147 -8.86 9.06 7.54
CA ARG A 147 -9.55 8.17 8.47
C ARG A 147 -10.96 7.83 7.99
N LYS A 148 -11.71 8.81 7.45
CA LYS A 148 -13.03 8.58 6.87
C LYS A 148 -12.94 7.72 5.60
N VAL A 149 -11.91 7.92 4.76
CA VAL A 149 -11.63 7.07 3.60
C VAL A 149 -11.41 5.62 4.03
N LEU A 150 -10.56 5.39 5.02
CA LEU A 150 -10.21 4.05 5.50
C LEU A 150 -11.33 3.37 6.29
N SER A 151 -12.29 4.12 6.84
CA SER A 151 -13.52 3.54 7.40
C SER A 151 -14.50 3.07 6.31
N LEU A 152 -14.53 3.72 5.15
CA LEU A 152 -15.33 3.32 3.99
C LEU A 152 -14.66 2.21 3.17
N ASN A 153 -13.34 2.31 3.00
CA ASN A 153 -12.54 1.36 2.24
C ASN A 153 -11.26 0.99 3.00
N PRO A 154 -11.33 0.04 3.92
CA PRO A 154 -10.19 -0.38 4.73
C PRO A 154 -9.09 -1.09 3.93
N LYS A 155 -9.37 -1.52 2.69
CA LYS A 155 -8.41 -2.16 1.80
C LYS A 155 -7.54 -1.16 1.02
N LEU A 156 -7.80 0.15 1.08
CA LEU A 156 -7.06 1.14 0.28
C LEU A 156 -5.62 1.30 0.76
N VAL A 157 -4.70 0.56 0.14
CA VAL A 157 -3.26 0.57 0.47
C VAL A 157 -2.67 1.98 0.39
N LYS A 158 -2.96 2.73 -0.69
CA LYS A 158 -2.50 4.12 -0.87
C LYS A 158 -3.01 5.04 0.25
N GLY A 159 -4.22 4.79 0.77
CA GLY A 159 -4.79 5.54 1.89
C GLY A 159 -4.02 5.31 3.19
N HIS A 160 -3.69 4.07 3.51
CA HIS A 160 -2.87 3.71 4.67
C HIS A 160 -1.45 4.29 4.57
N GLN A 161 -0.82 4.23 3.39
CA GLN A 161 0.51 4.78 3.14
C GLN A 161 0.52 6.31 3.33
N LEU A 162 -0.44 7.02 2.76
CA LEU A 162 -0.54 8.48 2.89
C LEU A 162 -0.80 8.90 4.35
N LEU A 163 -1.70 8.20 5.04
CA LEU A 163 -1.96 8.44 6.46
C LEU A 163 -0.70 8.22 7.31
N ALA A 164 0.07 7.17 7.00
CA ALA A 164 1.32 6.89 7.69
C ALA A 164 2.37 7.97 7.46
N LEU A 165 2.47 8.52 6.25
CA LEU A 165 3.39 9.62 5.94
C LEU A 165 3.04 10.88 6.74
N LEU A 166 1.76 11.25 6.83
CA LEU A 166 1.32 12.39 7.63
C LEU A 166 1.67 12.18 9.11
N TYR A 167 1.39 10.99 9.67
CA TYR A 167 1.79 10.68 11.04
C TYR A 167 3.30 10.68 11.26
N LEU A 168 4.09 10.26 10.26
CA LEU A 168 5.55 10.28 10.33
C LEU A 168 6.08 11.72 10.38
N GLU A 169 5.47 12.61 9.63
CA GLU A 169 5.80 14.03 9.57
C GLU A 169 5.45 14.75 10.88
N GLU A 170 4.29 14.42 11.48
CA GLU A 170 3.87 14.91 12.79
C GLU A 170 4.63 14.28 13.97
N GLY A 171 5.52 13.31 13.73
CA GLY A 171 6.27 12.60 14.77
C GLY A 171 5.44 11.56 15.55
N HIS A 172 4.24 11.22 15.09
CA HIS A 172 3.37 10.19 15.65
C HIS A 172 3.76 8.78 15.17
N LEU A 173 4.99 8.34 15.53
CA LEU A 173 5.64 7.15 14.98
C LEU A 173 4.84 5.85 15.17
N ASP A 174 4.18 5.69 16.34
CA ASP A 174 3.40 4.48 16.63
C ASP A 174 2.14 4.39 15.75
N LYS A 175 1.47 5.54 15.51
CA LYS A 175 0.32 5.63 14.60
C LYS A 175 0.75 5.35 13.15
N ALA A 176 1.89 5.90 12.73
CA ALA A 176 2.47 5.64 11.41
C ALA A 176 2.77 4.14 11.23
N LYS A 177 3.41 3.52 12.24
CA LYS A 177 3.70 2.09 12.24
C LYS A 177 2.46 1.23 12.12
N LYS A 178 1.39 1.58 12.84
CA LYS A 178 0.10 0.86 12.76
C LYS A 178 -0.48 0.95 11.35
N ALA A 179 -0.57 2.13 10.77
CA ALA A 179 -1.12 2.31 9.41
C ALA A 179 -0.32 1.53 8.36
N LEU A 180 1.02 1.51 8.44
CA LEU A 180 1.87 0.72 7.53
C LEU A 180 1.73 -0.79 7.74
N ARG A 181 1.52 -1.26 8.96
CA ARG A 181 1.22 -2.67 9.22
C ARG A 181 -0.11 -3.08 8.61
N ASP A 182 -1.12 -2.21 8.68
CA ASP A 182 -2.42 -2.49 8.09
C ASP A 182 -2.32 -2.51 6.55
N ALA A 183 -1.53 -1.61 5.92
CA ALA A 183 -1.18 -1.71 4.49
C ALA A 183 -0.46 -3.02 4.14
N GLY A 184 0.51 -3.44 4.97
CA GLY A 184 1.28 -4.67 4.76
C GLY A 184 0.47 -5.97 4.90
N LYS A 185 -0.66 -5.96 5.62
CA LYS A 185 -1.60 -7.10 5.65
C LYS A 185 -2.34 -7.28 4.32
N ILE A 186 -2.53 -6.19 3.58
CA ILE A 186 -3.21 -6.22 2.29
C ILE A 186 -2.23 -6.62 1.19
N ASP A 187 -1.06 -5.98 1.15
CA ASP A 187 0.01 -6.22 0.18
C ASP A 187 1.35 -6.42 0.90
N THR A 188 1.78 -7.68 1.03
CA THR A 188 2.89 -8.10 1.91
C THR A 188 4.25 -7.55 1.49
N ASP A 189 4.51 -7.50 0.18
CA ASP A 189 5.82 -7.15 -0.38
C ASP A 189 5.83 -5.77 -1.04
N ASN A 190 4.89 -4.90 -0.66
CA ASN A 190 4.83 -3.55 -1.19
C ASN A 190 6.09 -2.76 -0.80
N THR A 191 6.95 -2.50 -1.79
CA THR A 191 8.25 -1.85 -1.58
C THR A 191 8.15 -0.48 -0.92
N THR A 192 7.09 0.29 -1.24
CA THR A 192 6.82 1.60 -0.62
C THR A 192 6.45 1.44 0.85
N THR A 193 5.54 0.51 1.18
CA THR A 193 5.16 0.21 2.56
C THR A 193 6.35 -0.26 3.39
N LEU A 194 7.16 -1.18 2.85
CA LEU A 194 8.35 -1.70 3.52
C LEU A 194 9.40 -0.61 3.76
N ARG A 195 9.64 0.27 2.78
CA ARG A 195 10.56 1.40 2.91
C ARG A 195 10.12 2.35 4.03
N TYR A 196 8.84 2.73 4.07
CA TYR A 196 8.33 3.61 5.11
C TYR A 196 8.35 2.93 6.49
N LEU A 197 8.04 1.63 6.55
CA LEU A 197 8.11 0.88 7.80
C LEU A 197 9.55 0.80 8.35
N LYS A 198 10.55 0.64 7.47
CA LYS A 198 11.97 0.68 7.83
C LYS A 198 12.34 2.05 8.43
N GLU A 199 11.91 3.15 7.82
CA GLU A 199 12.17 4.51 8.31
C GLU A 199 11.48 4.76 9.66
N VAL A 200 10.22 4.37 9.82
CA VAL A 200 9.51 4.49 11.12
C VAL A 200 10.23 3.72 12.21
N ASN A 201 10.67 2.48 11.92
CA ASN A 201 11.39 1.67 12.91
C ASN A 201 12.76 2.27 13.27
N ARG A 202 13.47 2.90 12.31
CA ARG A 202 14.71 3.63 12.56
C ARG A 202 14.48 4.78 13.56
N ARG A 203 13.50 5.65 13.29
CA ARG A 203 13.16 6.79 14.16
C ARG A 203 12.68 6.36 15.55
N LEU A 204 11.93 5.25 15.65
CA LEU A 204 11.52 4.69 16.94
C LEU A 204 12.71 4.22 17.78
N LYS A 205 13.73 3.61 17.15
CA LYS A 205 14.96 3.20 17.83
C LYS A 205 15.75 4.41 18.34
N GLU A 206 15.93 5.44 17.52
CA GLU A 206 16.61 6.67 17.90
C GLU A 206 15.94 7.34 19.09
N LYS A 207 14.60 7.50 19.03
CA LYS A 207 13.81 8.07 20.14
C LYS A 207 13.90 7.24 21.43
N GLY A 208 13.98 5.91 21.31
CA GLY A 208 14.17 5.00 22.44
C GLY A 208 15.58 5.13 23.06
N THR A 209 16.60 5.32 22.24
CA THR A 209 17.98 5.52 22.69
C THR A 209 18.16 6.87 23.40
N GLU A 210 17.55 7.94 22.88
CA GLU A 210 17.54 9.26 23.50
C GLU A 210 16.83 9.24 24.88
N ARG A 211 15.71 8.53 24.99
CA ARG A 211 15.00 8.36 26.27
C ARG A 211 15.84 7.61 27.30
N LYS A 212 16.56 6.55 26.89
CA LYS A 212 17.48 5.81 27.77
C LYS A 212 18.61 6.72 28.24
N LYS A 213 19.26 7.46 27.34
CA LYS A 213 20.32 8.42 27.71
C LYS A 213 19.83 9.46 28.72
N LYS A 214 18.62 10.05 28.50
CA LYS A 214 18.05 11.01 29.44
C LYS A 214 17.76 10.39 30.82
N ASN A 215 17.30 9.14 30.86
CA ASN A 215 17.05 8.44 32.15
C ASN A 215 18.36 8.05 32.84
N ASP A 216 19.39 7.67 32.08
CA ASP A 216 20.71 7.36 32.64
C ASP A 216 21.42 8.60 33.20
N ASP A 217 21.05 9.80 32.74
CA ASP A 217 21.55 11.07 33.24
C ASP A 217 20.83 11.58 34.51
N LEU A 218 19.78 10.89 34.96
CA LEU A 218 19.00 11.24 36.16
C LEU A 218 19.28 10.27 37.30
N ILE A 219 19.41 10.80 38.52
CA ILE A 219 19.53 10.02 39.73
C ILE A 219 18.36 10.40 40.65
N SER A 220 17.69 9.39 41.23
CA SER A 220 16.64 9.61 42.23
C SER A 220 17.19 9.40 43.64
N TYR A 221 16.87 10.31 44.53
CA TYR A 221 17.11 10.20 45.97
C TYR A 221 15.79 10.20 46.70
N GLN A 222 15.64 9.33 47.70
CA GLN A 222 14.53 9.38 48.66
C GLN A 222 14.94 10.20 49.88
N SER A 223 14.17 11.23 50.17
CA SER A 223 14.31 12.03 51.39
C SER A 223 12.96 12.02 52.11
N GLY A 224 12.83 11.17 53.12
CA GLY A 224 11.55 10.94 53.79
C GLY A 224 10.49 10.33 52.86
N ASN A 225 9.34 10.99 52.71
CA ASN A 225 8.25 10.56 51.83
C ASN A 225 8.34 11.17 50.41
N GLU A 226 9.39 11.93 50.07
CA GLU A 226 9.54 12.59 48.78
C GLU A 226 10.67 11.97 47.97
N THR A 227 10.45 11.84 46.67
CA THR A 227 11.47 11.38 45.70
C THR A 227 12.01 12.59 44.92
N ILE A 228 13.27 12.93 45.14
CA ILE A 228 13.96 14.02 44.45
C ILE A 228 14.73 13.44 43.24
N ILE A 229 14.47 13.94 42.06
CA ILE A 229 15.14 13.54 40.81
C ILE A 229 16.15 14.63 40.41
N MET A 230 17.42 14.28 40.31
CA MET A 230 18.49 15.21 39.96
C MET A 230 19.32 14.72 38.76
N PRO A 231 19.87 15.63 37.89
CA PRO A 231 20.85 15.27 36.87
C PRO A 231 22.17 14.77 37.49
N LYS A 232 22.77 13.73 36.93
CA LYS A 232 24.07 13.16 37.35
C LYS A 232 25.20 14.19 37.42
N ARG A 233 25.17 15.19 36.54
CA ARG A 233 26.17 16.28 36.51
C ARG A 233 26.28 17.11 37.81
N PHE A 234 25.22 17.12 38.63
CA PHE A 234 25.25 17.79 39.93
C PHE A 234 26.08 17.04 41.01
N ARG A 235 26.38 15.75 40.79
CA ARG A 235 27.17 14.94 41.74
C ARG A 235 28.67 15.16 41.61
N GLU A 236 29.16 15.64 40.48
CA GLU A 236 30.60 15.82 40.25
C GLU A 236 31.13 17.17 40.73
N SER A 237 30.28 18.16 41.00
CA SER A 237 30.69 19.41 41.63
C SER A 237 30.55 19.28 43.15
N SER A 238 31.61 18.76 43.78
CA SER A 238 31.68 18.45 45.23
C SER A 238 31.37 19.62 46.19
N MET A 239 31.35 20.85 45.67
CA MET A 239 31.06 22.05 46.47
C MET A 239 29.60 22.37 46.66
N TRP A 240 28.74 22.05 45.66
CA TRP A 240 27.29 22.33 45.75
C TRP A 240 26.48 21.25 46.45
N ALA A 241 26.93 20.00 46.43
CA ALA A 241 26.30 18.90 47.15
C ALA A 241 26.33 19.10 48.68
N ASN A 242 27.42 19.67 49.20
CA ASN A 242 27.56 19.96 50.65
C ASN A 242 26.71 21.16 51.09
N ILE A 243 26.45 22.14 50.20
CA ILE A 243 25.62 23.32 50.49
C ILE A 243 24.13 22.93 50.53
N LEU A 244 23.67 22.08 49.60
CA LEU A 244 22.29 21.58 49.57
C LEU A 244 21.97 20.66 50.73
N LEU A 245 22.90 19.80 51.15
CA LEU A 245 22.72 18.93 52.31
C LEU A 245 22.72 19.71 53.65
N SER A 246 23.37 20.88 53.74
CA SER A 246 23.31 21.73 54.92
C SER A 246 22.06 22.56 55.04
N LEU A 247 21.28 22.74 53.96
CA LEU A 247 20.00 23.47 53.94
C LEU A 247 18.78 22.57 54.24
N ILE A 248 18.95 21.24 54.23
CA ILE A 248 17.88 20.26 54.50
C ILE A 248 17.86 19.82 55.99
N HIS A 249 18.85 20.24 56.81
CA HIS A 249 18.95 19.93 58.23
C HIS A 249 18.70 21.12 59.18
N ILE A 250 17.83 22.08 58.75
CA ILE A 250 17.28 23.10 59.62
C ILE A 250 15.78 22.93 59.76
#